data_1fc4861cfdf65c14b7a511b91a99d2af
#
_entry.id   1fc4861cfdf65c14b7a511b91a99d2af
#
_cell.length_a   1.000
_cell.length_b   1.000
_cell.length_c   1.000
_cell.angle_alpha   90.00
_cell.angle_beta   90.00
_cell.angle_gamma   90.00
#
_symmetry.space_group_name_H-M   'P 1'
#
loop_
_entity.id
_entity.type
_entity.pdbx_description
1 polymer ?
#
loop_
_entity_poly.entity_id
_entity_poly.type
_entity_poly.pdbx_seq_one_letter_code
_entity_poly.pdbx_strand_id
1 'polypeptide(L)'
;KTGISTDKMLISATHAHSVPSSMGCLGTDPDPNYVPFLKEKLVEAIAAAQTALVPARIGFTKADAAEFTALRQWIRRPDKLAEDPFGNMSVRANMHAGRLWDDAVGESGPEDPDLSLIPIQTKDGKPLAVMGNFSMHYFGDKDISSDYFGLFSEGLKQRIDPQGKMVGIMSHGCSGDIYRVDYKVPEKDRPK
;
A
#
# COMPACT_ATOMS: atom_id res chain seq x y z
N LYS A 1 -0.88 -26.80 -6.65
CA LYS A 1 -0.51 -27.22 -5.30
C LYS A 1 -1.61 -26.93 -4.27
N THR A 2 -2.42 -25.89 -4.45
CA THR A 2 -3.54 -25.51 -3.55
C THR A 2 -4.89 -26.04 -4.00
N GLY A 3 -5.03 -26.55 -5.23
CA GLY A 3 -6.30 -26.97 -5.82
C GLY A 3 -7.25 -25.82 -6.19
N ILE A 4 -6.86 -24.57 -5.93
CA ILE A 4 -7.65 -23.40 -6.33
C ILE A 4 -7.36 -23.10 -7.80
N SER A 5 -8.41 -22.90 -8.58
CA SER A 5 -8.31 -22.52 -9.99
C SER A 5 -7.89 -21.06 -10.12
N THR A 6 -7.10 -20.75 -11.14
CA THR A 6 -6.49 -19.43 -11.31
C THR A 6 -7.51 -18.29 -11.52
N ASP A 7 -8.70 -18.60 -12.06
CA ASP A 7 -9.79 -17.64 -12.18
C ASP A 7 -10.42 -17.21 -10.84
N LYS A 8 -10.06 -17.92 -9.75
CA LYS A 8 -10.46 -17.61 -8.37
C LYS A 8 -9.33 -17.07 -7.51
N MET A 9 -8.24 -16.65 -8.13
CA MET A 9 -7.08 -16.08 -7.43
C MET A 9 -6.92 -14.61 -7.77
N LEU A 10 -6.81 -13.77 -6.75
CA LEU A 10 -6.28 -12.41 -6.85
C LEU A 10 -4.94 -12.36 -6.13
N ILE A 11 -3.89 -12.08 -6.87
CA ILE A 11 -2.53 -11.91 -6.33
C ILE A 11 -2.10 -10.48 -6.62
N SER A 12 -1.78 -9.75 -5.58
CA SER A 12 -1.34 -8.36 -5.68
C SER A 12 -0.01 -8.16 -4.95
N ALA A 13 0.74 -7.14 -5.35
CA ALA A 13 1.93 -6.70 -4.65
C ALA A 13 1.59 -5.60 -3.64
N THR A 14 2.33 -5.57 -2.54
CA THR A 14 2.19 -4.53 -1.51
C THR A 14 2.99 -3.27 -1.84
N HIS A 15 3.77 -3.28 -2.92
CA HIS A 15 4.73 -2.23 -3.26
C HIS A 15 5.78 -1.99 -2.16
N ALA A 16 6.11 -3.01 -1.38
CA ALA A 16 7.04 -2.89 -0.26
C ALA A 16 8.43 -2.43 -0.74
N HIS A 17 9.01 -1.44 -0.04
CA HIS A 17 10.32 -0.85 -0.37
C HIS A 17 11.47 -1.47 0.44
N SER A 18 11.16 -2.22 1.49
CA SER A 18 12.14 -2.78 2.43
C SER A 18 12.03 -4.30 2.48
N VAL A 19 12.16 -4.93 1.33
CA VAL A 19 12.10 -6.39 1.14
C VAL A 19 13.08 -6.82 0.04
N PRO A 20 13.49 -8.10 -0.01
CA PRO A 20 14.27 -8.61 -1.12
C PRO A 20 13.52 -8.50 -2.45
N SER A 21 14.25 -8.33 -3.54
CA SER A 21 13.66 -8.19 -4.88
C SER A 21 13.02 -9.50 -5.32
N SER A 22 11.74 -9.46 -5.68
CA SER A 22 10.99 -10.61 -6.21
C SER A 22 10.94 -10.66 -7.73
N MET A 23 11.35 -9.59 -8.42
CA MET A 23 11.35 -9.49 -9.88
C MET A 23 12.49 -8.59 -10.36
N GLY A 24 12.95 -8.82 -11.58
CA GLY A 24 13.96 -7.97 -12.21
C GLY A 24 13.32 -6.71 -12.80
N CYS A 25 13.59 -5.56 -12.19
CA CYS A 25 13.15 -4.25 -12.68
C CYS A 25 14.04 -3.13 -12.15
N LEU A 26 14.01 -1.98 -12.79
CA LEU A 26 14.70 -0.76 -12.35
C LEU A 26 16.20 -0.96 -12.05
N GLY A 27 16.88 -1.83 -12.81
CA GLY A 27 18.31 -2.13 -12.64
C GLY A 27 18.64 -3.09 -11.51
N THR A 28 17.64 -3.76 -10.94
CA THR A 28 17.80 -4.77 -9.90
C THR A 28 17.38 -6.14 -10.40
N ASP A 29 18.20 -7.16 -10.19
CA ASP A 29 17.84 -8.55 -10.46
C ASP A 29 16.97 -9.13 -9.31
N PRO A 30 16.13 -10.14 -9.59
CA PRO A 30 15.43 -10.85 -8.53
C PRO A 30 16.41 -11.58 -7.62
N ASP A 31 16.16 -11.57 -6.32
CA ASP A 31 16.93 -12.39 -5.37
C ASP A 31 16.62 -13.87 -5.62
N PRO A 32 17.62 -14.67 -6.01
CA PRO A 32 17.40 -16.08 -6.38
C PRO A 32 16.92 -16.96 -5.23
N ASN A 33 17.17 -16.57 -3.99
CA ASN A 33 16.73 -17.30 -2.80
C ASN A 33 15.33 -16.87 -2.35
N TYR A 34 15.00 -15.59 -2.54
CA TYR A 34 13.72 -15.04 -2.08
C TYR A 34 12.52 -15.52 -2.88
N VAL A 35 12.63 -15.58 -4.20
CA VAL A 35 11.51 -15.99 -5.07
C VAL A 35 11.00 -17.40 -4.78
N PRO A 36 11.85 -18.45 -4.65
CA PRO A 36 11.42 -19.77 -4.24
C PRO A 36 10.80 -19.80 -2.83
N PHE A 37 11.41 -19.10 -1.88
CA PHE A 37 10.92 -18.96 -0.51
C PHE A 37 9.52 -18.31 -0.47
N LEU A 38 9.34 -17.18 -1.14
CA LEU A 38 8.06 -16.48 -1.22
C LEU A 38 6.95 -17.38 -1.79
N LYS A 39 7.25 -18.11 -2.87
CA LYS A 39 6.32 -19.05 -3.50
C LYS A 39 5.91 -20.19 -2.55
N GLU A 40 6.84 -20.72 -1.79
CA GLU A 40 6.58 -21.75 -0.79
C GLU A 40 5.67 -21.20 0.32
N LYS A 41 5.99 -20.05 0.88
CA LYS A 41 5.22 -19.40 1.95
C LYS A 41 3.81 -18.99 1.54
N LEU A 42 3.63 -18.56 0.31
CA LEU A 42 2.29 -18.30 -0.24
C LEU A 42 1.46 -19.58 -0.32
N VAL A 43 2.04 -20.68 -0.78
CA VAL A 43 1.34 -21.98 -0.84
C VAL A 43 1.00 -22.49 0.55
N GLU A 44 1.91 -22.39 1.53
CA GLU A 44 1.66 -22.76 2.93
C GLU A 44 0.52 -21.94 3.53
N ALA A 45 0.55 -20.61 3.35
CA ALA A 45 -0.47 -19.72 3.88
C ALA A 45 -1.87 -20.02 3.30
N ILE A 46 -1.95 -20.26 1.99
CA ILE A 46 -3.22 -20.63 1.33
C ILE A 46 -3.74 -21.98 1.84
N ALA A 47 -2.86 -22.97 1.96
CA ALA A 47 -3.25 -24.30 2.46
C ALA A 47 -3.73 -24.24 3.91
N ALA A 48 -3.05 -23.46 4.76
CA ALA A 48 -3.48 -23.24 6.14
C ALA A 48 -4.84 -22.54 6.21
N ALA A 49 -5.08 -21.53 5.38
CA ALA A 49 -6.36 -20.84 5.32
C ALA A 49 -7.50 -21.78 4.86
N GLN A 50 -7.24 -22.64 3.85
CA GLN A 50 -8.23 -23.61 3.39
C GLN A 50 -8.64 -24.62 4.47
N THR A 51 -7.69 -25.07 5.30
CA THR A 51 -7.96 -25.98 6.42
C THR A 51 -8.70 -25.31 7.57
N ALA A 52 -8.56 -24.00 7.73
CA ALA A 52 -9.16 -23.20 8.79
C ALA A 52 -10.51 -22.58 8.40
N LEU A 53 -11.09 -22.93 7.26
CA LEU A 53 -12.37 -22.38 6.81
C LEU A 53 -13.49 -22.64 7.80
N VAL A 54 -14.23 -21.59 8.14
CA VAL A 54 -15.43 -21.64 8.97
C VAL A 54 -16.54 -20.80 8.36
N PRO A 55 -17.82 -21.10 8.63
CA PRO A 55 -18.92 -20.23 8.21
C PRO A 55 -18.77 -18.83 8.79
N ALA A 56 -18.78 -17.82 7.93
CA ALA A 56 -18.52 -16.45 8.31
C ALA A 56 -19.58 -15.48 7.75
N ARG A 57 -19.57 -14.25 8.26
CA ARG A 57 -20.24 -13.08 7.71
C ARG A 57 -19.18 -12.11 7.25
N ILE A 58 -19.43 -11.47 6.11
CA ILE A 58 -18.57 -10.47 5.51
C ILE A 58 -19.35 -9.16 5.45
N GLY A 59 -18.73 -8.09 5.87
CA GLY A 59 -19.23 -6.73 5.72
C GLY A 59 -18.35 -5.89 4.81
N PHE A 60 -18.79 -4.68 4.53
CA PHE A 60 -18.02 -3.64 3.86
C PHE A 60 -18.28 -2.32 4.53
N THR A 61 -17.25 -1.55 4.74
CA THR A 61 -17.32 -0.16 5.20
C THR A 61 -16.12 0.63 4.68
N LYS A 62 -16.16 1.94 4.84
CA LYS A 62 -15.03 2.80 4.60
C LYS A 62 -14.95 3.90 5.67
N ALA A 63 -13.75 4.41 5.88
CA ALA A 63 -13.48 5.54 6.73
C ALA A 63 -12.72 6.60 5.92
N ASP A 64 -12.98 7.86 6.21
CA ASP A 64 -12.18 8.96 5.69
C ASP A 64 -10.81 8.96 6.41
N ALA A 65 -9.75 8.92 5.62
CA ALA A 65 -8.36 8.94 6.09
C ALA A 65 -7.54 10.04 5.40
N ALA A 66 -8.21 11.11 4.94
CA ALA A 66 -7.58 12.23 4.24
C ALA A 66 -6.45 12.89 5.04
N GLU A 67 -6.49 12.83 6.38
CA GLU A 67 -5.42 13.36 7.23
C GLU A 67 -4.07 12.64 7.07
N PHE A 68 -4.07 11.44 6.46
CA PHE A 68 -2.87 10.62 6.27
C PHE A 68 -2.36 10.62 4.83
N THR A 69 -3.03 11.34 3.93
CA THR A 69 -2.70 11.33 2.49
C THR A 69 -2.52 12.74 1.95
N ALA A 70 -1.70 12.87 0.93
CA ALA A 70 -1.57 14.08 0.13
C ALA A 70 -0.97 13.74 -1.24
N LEU A 71 -1.29 14.52 -2.25
CA LEU A 71 -0.68 14.39 -3.56
C LEU A 71 0.80 14.79 -3.52
N ARG A 72 1.66 13.94 -4.06
CA ARG A 72 3.09 14.23 -4.22
C ARG A 72 3.46 14.73 -5.61
N GLN A 73 2.57 14.55 -6.59
CA GLN A 73 2.76 15.02 -7.96
C GLN A 73 2.04 16.34 -8.17
N TRP A 74 2.78 17.29 -8.76
CA TRP A 74 2.30 18.64 -9.02
C TRP A 74 2.59 19.01 -10.46
N ILE A 75 1.66 19.74 -11.09
CA ILE A 75 1.81 20.21 -12.46
C ILE A 75 2.84 21.33 -12.48
N ARG A 76 3.85 21.20 -13.33
CA ARG A 76 4.87 22.23 -13.55
C ARG A 76 4.29 23.39 -14.32
N ARG A 77 4.80 24.57 -14.02
CA ARG A 77 4.62 25.76 -14.85
C ARG A 77 5.09 25.46 -16.29
N PRO A 78 4.47 26.06 -17.33
CA PRO A 78 4.88 25.85 -18.70
C PRO A 78 6.33 26.21 -19.02
N ASP A 79 6.87 27.22 -18.30
CA ASP A 79 8.27 27.67 -18.45
C ASP A 79 9.27 26.81 -17.63
N LYS A 80 8.77 25.79 -16.91
CA LYS A 80 9.52 24.89 -16.02
C LYS A 80 9.37 23.41 -16.38
N LEU A 81 8.99 23.10 -17.60
CA LEU A 81 9.00 21.73 -18.09
C LEU A 81 10.40 21.14 -17.94
N ALA A 82 10.50 19.85 -17.66
CA ALA A 82 11.77 19.15 -17.60
C ALA A 82 11.93 18.23 -18.83
N GLU A 83 13.15 17.92 -19.13
CA GLU A 83 13.52 17.00 -20.19
C GLU A 83 13.14 15.57 -19.80
N ASP A 84 12.55 14.82 -20.74
CA ASP A 84 12.28 13.42 -20.62
C ASP A 84 13.52 12.57 -20.99
N PRO A 85 13.52 11.26 -20.75
CA PRO A 85 14.66 10.40 -21.11
C PRO A 85 15.00 10.33 -22.59
N PHE A 86 14.18 10.90 -23.44
CA PHE A 86 14.35 10.94 -24.90
C PHE A 86 14.79 12.31 -25.42
N GLY A 87 15.07 13.25 -24.52
CA GLY A 87 15.55 14.59 -24.88
C GLY A 87 14.46 15.62 -25.19
N ASN A 88 13.18 15.33 -24.88
CA ASN A 88 12.11 16.30 -25.14
C ASN A 88 11.73 17.05 -23.87
N MET A 89 11.45 18.34 -23.97
CA MET A 89 10.96 19.18 -22.87
C MET A 89 9.47 18.92 -22.61
N SER A 90 9.14 17.71 -22.14
CA SER A 90 7.77 17.22 -22.05
C SER A 90 7.30 16.85 -20.64
N VAL A 91 8.19 16.78 -19.65
CA VAL A 91 7.85 16.39 -18.29
C VAL A 91 7.06 17.48 -17.58
N ARG A 92 5.77 17.26 -17.44
CA ARG A 92 4.78 18.21 -16.90
C ARG A 92 4.56 18.07 -15.40
N ALA A 93 4.94 16.94 -14.79
CA ALA A 93 4.72 16.68 -13.39
C ALA A 93 6.02 16.76 -12.59
N ASN A 94 5.94 17.35 -11.41
CA ASN A 94 7.01 17.37 -10.43
C ASN A 94 6.62 16.47 -9.26
N MET A 95 7.31 15.35 -9.11
CA MET A 95 7.17 14.51 -7.93
C MET A 95 7.89 15.16 -6.76
N HIS A 96 7.25 15.21 -5.59
CA HIS A 96 7.80 15.89 -4.41
C HIS A 96 8.01 17.40 -4.60
N ALA A 97 6.93 18.10 -4.95
CA ALA A 97 6.92 19.55 -5.22
C ALA A 97 7.54 20.41 -4.11
N GLY A 98 7.56 19.95 -2.87
CA GLY A 98 8.18 20.68 -1.77
C GLY A 98 9.67 21.01 -1.94
N ARG A 99 10.34 20.42 -2.92
CA ARG A 99 11.73 20.76 -3.28
C ARG A 99 11.82 21.84 -4.36
N LEU A 100 10.76 21.98 -5.16
CA LEU A 100 10.72 22.88 -6.32
C LEU A 100 9.34 23.54 -6.39
N TRP A 101 8.89 24.11 -5.28
CA TRP A 101 7.54 24.67 -5.14
C TRP A 101 7.25 25.77 -6.16
N ASP A 102 8.23 26.62 -6.44
CA ASP A 102 8.09 27.71 -7.42
C ASP A 102 7.91 27.23 -8.85
N ASP A 103 8.19 25.97 -9.12
CA ASP A 103 7.99 25.36 -10.45
C ASP A 103 6.57 24.84 -10.67
N ALA A 104 5.74 24.78 -9.64
CA ALA A 104 4.43 24.16 -9.68
C ALA A 104 3.30 25.20 -9.77
N VAL A 105 2.21 24.83 -10.46
CA VAL A 105 0.98 25.63 -10.58
C VAL A 105 -0.21 25.01 -9.86
N GLY A 106 -0.15 23.70 -9.53
CA GLY A 106 -1.23 23.02 -8.85
C GLY A 106 -1.03 21.50 -8.79
N GLU A 107 -1.94 20.85 -8.12
CA GLU A 107 -1.98 19.39 -7.97
C GLU A 107 -2.27 18.70 -9.31
N SER A 108 -1.72 17.51 -9.50
CA SER A 108 -1.84 16.76 -10.77
C SER A 108 -3.17 16.01 -10.90
N GLY A 109 -3.94 15.87 -9.84
CA GLY A 109 -5.20 15.15 -9.84
C GLY A 109 -5.84 15.07 -8.44
N PRO A 110 -6.93 14.33 -8.30
CA PRO A 110 -7.55 14.07 -7.00
C PRO A 110 -6.79 13.02 -6.20
N GLU A 111 -6.98 13.01 -4.90
CA GLU A 111 -6.59 11.94 -3.99
C GLU A 111 -7.70 10.91 -3.85
N ASP A 112 -7.33 9.70 -3.39
CA ASP A 112 -8.27 8.70 -2.85
C ASP A 112 -8.03 8.60 -1.33
N PRO A 113 -8.82 9.32 -0.52
CA PRO A 113 -8.64 9.36 0.93
C PRO A 113 -9.33 8.20 1.65
N ASP A 114 -10.09 7.36 0.95
CA ASP A 114 -10.88 6.31 1.58
C ASP A 114 -10.01 5.16 2.07
N LEU A 115 -10.09 4.83 3.35
CA LEU A 115 -9.68 3.54 3.89
C LEU A 115 -10.87 2.59 3.76
N SER A 116 -10.87 1.77 2.72
CA SER A 116 -11.88 0.74 2.50
C SER A 116 -11.61 -0.49 3.34
N LEU A 117 -12.65 -1.05 4.00
CA LEU A 117 -12.51 -2.15 4.94
C LEU A 117 -13.49 -3.27 4.64
N ILE A 118 -13.00 -4.51 4.71
CA ILE A 118 -13.80 -5.74 4.65
C ILE A 118 -13.61 -6.49 5.97
N PRO A 119 -14.48 -6.26 6.98
CA PRO A 119 -14.49 -7.05 8.20
C PRO A 119 -15.12 -8.43 7.95
N ILE A 120 -14.52 -9.44 8.56
CA ILE A 120 -14.94 -10.84 8.49
C ILE A 120 -15.07 -11.38 9.91
N GLN A 121 -16.23 -11.94 10.23
CA GLN A 121 -16.50 -12.52 11.55
C GLN A 121 -17.25 -13.84 11.44
N THR A 122 -17.14 -14.69 12.45
CA THR A 122 -17.95 -15.90 12.55
C THR A 122 -19.44 -15.56 12.68
N LYS A 123 -20.33 -16.55 12.53
CA LYS A 123 -21.77 -16.33 12.67
C LYS A 123 -22.18 -15.87 14.07
N ASP A 124 -21.42 -16.25 15.10
CA ASP A 124 -21.60 -15.84 16.49
C ASP A 124 -20.87 -14.53 16.84
N GLY A 125 -20.28 -13.84 15.86
CA GLY A 125 -19.73 -12.49 16.00
C GLY A 125 -18.27 -12.41 16.43
N LYS A 126 -17.52 -13.52 16.49
CA LYS A 126 -16.10 -13.48 16.78
C LYS A 126 -15.32 -12.93 15.57
N PRO A 127 -14.39 -11.99 15.76
CA PRO A 127 -13.58 -11.45 14.69
C PRO A 127 -12.66 -12.53 14.10
N LEU A 128 -12.60 -12.63 12.77
CA LEU A 128 -11.71 -13.54 12.05
C LEU A 128 -10.62 -12.77 11.33
N ALA A 129 -11.01 -11.75 10.57
CA ALA A 129 -10.07 -10.92 9.84
C ALA A 129 -10.66 -9.54 9.53
N VAL A 130 -9.78 -8.58 9.28
CA VAL A 130 -10.12 -7.31 8.65
C VAL A 130 -9.13 -7.07 7.52
N MET A 131 -9.64 -6.96 6.30
CA MET A 131 -8.84 -6.53 5.15
C MET A 131 -9.09 -5.06 4.90
N GLY A 132 -8.01 -4.26 4.90
CA GLY A 132 -8.02 -2.86 4.50
C GLY A 132 -7.46 -2.68 3.09
N ASN A 133 -7.93 -1.65 2.39
CA ASN A 133 -7.31 -1.14 1.17
C ASN A 133 -7.12 0.35 1.32
N PHE A 134 -5.90 0.83 1.08
CA PHE A 134 -5.55 2.24 1.27
C PHE A 134 -4.58 2.73 0.20
N SER A 135 -4.86 3.93 -0.29
CA SER A 135 -4.12 4.53 -1.41
C SER A 135 -3.02 5.47 -0.93
N MET A 136 -2.11 4.96 -0.07
CA MET A 136 -0.94 5.72 0.36
C MET A 136 0.34 4.96 0.00
N HIS A 137 1.32 5.68 -0.52
CA HIS A 137 2.59 5.09 -0.94
C HIS A 137 3.35 4.46 0.23
N TYR A 138 4.03 3.35 -0.03
CA TYR A 138 4.91 2.70 0.94
C TYR A 138 6.10 3.62 1.27
N PHE A 139 6.54 3.65 2.52
CA PHE A 139 7.61 4.58 2.92
C PHE A 139 8.99 4.02 2.66
N GLY A 140 9.18 2.77 3.00
CA GLY A 140 10.48 2.16 3.21
C GLY A 140 10.99 2.40 4.63
N ASP A 141 11.82 1.51 5.07
CA ASP A 141 12.49 1.54 6.37
C ASP A 141 13.86 0.88 6.23
N LYS A 142 14.63 0.82 7.29
CA LYS A 142 15.88 0.06 7.34
C LYS A 142 15.57 -1.42 7.37
N ASP A 143 16.43 -2.21 6.77
CA ASP A 143 16.36 -3.66 6.74
C ASP A 143 15.04 -4.20 6.12
N ILE A 144 14.53 -5.32 6.61
CA ILE A 144 13.27 -5.89 6.17
C ILE A 144 12.15 -5.33 7.07
N SER A 145 11.16 -4.68 6.47
CA SER A 145 10.07 -4.05 7.20
C SER A 145 8.72 -4.25 6.49
N SER A 146 7.68 -4.45 7.28
CA SER A 146 6.29 -4.43 6.82
C SER A 146 5.69 -3.03 6.79
N ASP A 147 6.47 -2.00 7.21
CA ASP A 147 6.11 -0.58 7.18
C ASP A 147 4.75 -0.33 7.86
N TYR A 148 3.96 0.65 7.42
CA TYR A 148 2.65 0.94 8.02
C TYR A 148 1.63 -0.19 7.83
N PHE A 149 1.82 -1.09 6.87
CA PHE A 149 0.95 -2.26 6.70
C PHE A 149 1.00 -3.16 7.92
N GLY A 150 2.19 -3.41 8.46
CA GLY A 150 2.36 -4.17 9.70
C GLY A 150 1.78 -3.44 10.89
N LEU A 151 2.02 -2.14 11.01
CA LEU A 151 1.46 -1.31 12.09
C LEU A 151 -0.08 -1.31 12.08
N PHE A 152 -0.69 -1.22 10.90
CA PHE A 152 -2.14 -1.34 10.73
C PHE A 152 -2.65 -2.70 11.23
N SER A 153 -2.04 -3.79 10.75
CA SER A 153 -2.44 -5.16 11.07
C SER A 153 -2.35 -5.43 12.58
N GLU A 154 -1.24 -5.08 13.20
CA GLU A 154 -1.04 -5.25 14.64
C GLU A 154 -1.95 -4.30 15.45
N GLY A 155 -2.11 -3.07 15.01
CA GLY A 155 -2.99 -2.09 15.65
C GLY A 155 -4.46 -2.52 15.65
N LEU A 156 -4.95 -3.12 14.56
CA LEU A 156 -6.29 -3.71 14.50
C LEU A 156 -6.44 -4.88 15.47
N LYS A 157 -5.49 -5.82 15.45
CA LYS A 157 -5.50 -6.97 16.34
C LYS A 157 -5.53 -6.55 17.81
N GLN A 158 -4.66 -5.64 18.20
CA GLN A 158 -4.60 -5.14 19.59
C GLN A 158 -5.90 -4.49 20.06
N ARG A 159 -6.62 -3.80 19.17
CA ARG A 159 -7.87 -3.10 19.51
C ARG A 159 -9.11 -3.97 19.47
N ILE A 160 -9.16 -4.93 18.55
CA ILE A 160 -10.38 -5.71 18.28
C ILE A 160 -10.31 -7.08 18.93
N ASP A 161 -9.18 -7.74 18.92
CA ASP A 161 -9.00 -9.13 19.39
C ASP A 161 -7.61 -9.34 20.03
N PRO A 162 -7.29 -8.62 21.12
CA PRO A 162 -5.94 -8.62 21.70
C PRO A 162 -5.44 -9.97 22.19
N GLN A 163 -6.35 -10.88 22.53
CA GLN A 163 -6.05 -12.23 23.00
C GLN A 163 -6.32 -13.32 21.95
N GLY A 164 -6.89 -12.94 20.84
CA GLY A 164 -7.34 -13.87 19.81
C GLY A 164 -6.37 -14.05 18.65
N LYS A 165 -6.91 -14.62 17.57
CA LYS A 165 -6.18 -14.98 16.36
C LYS A 165 -6.65 -14.19 15.14
N MET A 166 -7.34 -13.06 15.35
CA MET A 166 -7.78 -12.21 14.23
C MET A 166 -6.58 -11.81 13.35
N VAL A 167 -6.80 -11.81 12.05
CA VAL A 167 -5.80 -11.41 11.07
C VAL A 167 -6.14 -10.02 10.53
N GLY A 168 -5.23 -9.07 10.67
CA GLY A 168 -5.25 -7.79 9.97
C GLY A 168 -4.47 -7.90 8.67
N ILE A 169 -5.03 -7.39 7.57
CA ILE A 169 -4.37 -7.38 6.26
C ILE A 169 -4.57 -5.99 5.64
N MET A 170 -3.51 -5.39 5.13
CA MET A 170 -3.58 -4.21 4.28
C MET A 170 -3.27 -4.60 2.85
N SER A 171 -4.06 -4.15 1.91
CA SER A 171 -3.77 -4.17 0.48
C SER A 171 -3.46 -2.76 -0.02
N HIS A 172 -2.68 -2.66 -1.07
CA HIS A 172 -2.30 -1.38 -1.66
C HIS A 172 -3.35 -0.91 -2.66
N GLY A 173 -3.81 0.32 -2.50
CA GLY A 173 -4.65 1.01 -3.47
C GLY A 173 -3.84 1.71 -4.56
N CYS A 174 -4.44 2.68 -5.24
CA CYS A 174 -3.80 3.49 -6.28
C CYS A 174 -2.92 4.57 -5.65
N SER A 175 -1.68 4.23 -5.33
CA SER A 175 -0.80 5.04 -4.47
C SER A 175 0.38 5.69 -5.18
N GLY A 176 0.48 5.60 -6.50
CA GLY A 176 1.64 6.10 -7.24
C GLY A 176 1.90 7.59 -7.05
N ASP A 177 0.86 8.36 -6.86
CA ASP A 177 0.89 9.81 -6.65
C ASP A 177 0.47 10.27 -5.24
N ILE A 178 0.07 9.36 -4.37
CA ILE A 178 -0.34 9.65 -2.99
C ILE A 178 0.81 9.43 -2.02
N TYR A 179 1.01 10.38 -1.11
CA TYR A 179 2.07 10.35 -0.13
C TYR A 179 1.60 10.89 1.22
N ARG A 180 2.39 10.67 2.26
CA ARG A 180 2.12 11.14 3.64
C ARG A 180 2.43 12.61 3.88
N VAL A 181 3.14 13.25 2.97
CA VAL A 181 3.59 14.65 3.13
C VAL A 181 2.74 15.55 2.27
N ASP A 182 1.94 16.37 2.92
CA ASP A 182 1.26 17.47 2.23
C ASP A 182 2.24 18.63 2.00
N TYR A 183 2.61 18.83 0.75
CA TYR A 183 3.50 19.91 0.36
C TYR A 183 2.87 21.31 0.43
N LYS A 184 1.54 21.40 0.60
CA LYS A 184 0.86 22.68 0.90
C LYS A 184 1.16 23.16 2.32
N VAL A 185 1.51 22.24 3.22
CA VAL A 185 1.89 22.55 4.59
C VAL A 185 3.40 22.88 4.65
N PRO A 186 3.79 24.04 5.18
CA PRO A 186 5.21 24.38 5.36
C PRO A 186 5.96 23.30 6.14
N GLU A 187 7.20 23.01 5.78
CA GLU A 187 7.98 21.91 6.37
C GLU A 187 8.03 21.95 7.90
N LYS A 188 8.16 23.15 8.48
CA LYS A 188 8.19 23.38 9.95
C LYS A 188 6.90 22.97 10.66
N ASP A 189 5.78 22.94 9.95
CA ASP A 189 4.43 22.69 10.47
C ASP A 189 3.93 21.27 10.14
N ARG A 190 4.73 20.47 9.43
CA ARG A 190 4.38 19.09 9.08
C ARG A 190 4.52 18.16 10.29
N PRO A 191 3.67 17.14 10.41
CA PRO A 191 3.83 16.06 11.39
C PRO A 191 5.23 15.44 11.28
N LYS A 192 5.86 15.14 12.44
CA LYS A 192 7.17 14.47 12.50
C LYS A 192 7.02 12.98 12.59
#